data_277bfd4f0b6986e69b09f6bcd3dac411
#
_entry.id   277bfd4f0b6986e69b09f6bcd3dac411
#
_cell.length_a   1.000
_cell.length_b   1.000
_cell.length_c   1.000
_cell.angle_alpha   90.00
_cell.angle_beta   90.00
_cell.angle_gamma   90.00
#
_symmetry.space_group_name_H-M   'P 1'
#
loop_
_entity.id
_entity.type
_entity.pdbx_description
1 polymer ?
#
loop_
_entity_poly.entity_id
_entity_poly.type
_entity_poly.pdbx_seq_one_letter_code
_entity_poly.pdbx_strand_id
1 'polypeptide(L)'
;MTNGTSSVWLACGLRTPFVRVDGALAARDQLALSVPVAQAMAQQVNGAIDLGVWGAVALNLAYSNLAREIWLEAKLDPHVTTFTTIMQCCTSMNGAFEAAGMLGNGRELALVGGVESMSRVQFGLGANLSVWLRRIGQARDAGARLGVLRQLRPADIRLYVPRVRNRVTGRSMGEHCEDMAKTWNISRQEQDELVLASHRGAVDGQDRGFFDDLIVPVDGHKRDDFPRRDTSREKLARLHPAFDTTSGRGTLTAGNSSPLTDGAAGVWVATEKGLARLPGTTPRVRLVDFEVAAIDIFHEGLLMAPVTAIPRLLARQHLTFNDIHLWEIHEAFSAQVACHIRGLEDAAFVKQKAGVEHTFGKFPRERMNPNGGSVALGHPFAATGARILSQAVKELAAMPAGSRAVVSICADGGEGTVALLEN
;
A
#
# COMPACT_ATOMS: atom_id res chain seq x y z
N MET A 1 -10.73 -15.74 -32.21
CA MET A 1 -9.40 -15.14 -32.36
C MET A 1 -8.78 -15.15 -30.98
N THR A 2 -7.91 -16.09 -30.69
CA THR A 2 -7.15 -16.14 -29.44
C THR A 2 -6.08 -15.05 -29.56
N ASN A 3 -6.37 -13.88 -29.03
CA ASN A 3 -5.32 -12.88 -28.77
C ASN A 3 -4.34 -13.54 -27.79
N GLY A 4 -3.15 -13.89 -28.27
CA GLY A 4 -2.06 -14.27 -27.41
C GLY A 4 -1.80 -13.11 -26.48
N THR A 5 -2.26 -13.23 -25.21
CA THR A 5 -1.95 -12.26 -24.18
C THR A 5 -0.44 -12.28 -24.00
N SER A 6 0.22 -11.19 -24.40
CA SER A 6 1.66 -11.03 -24.16
C SER A 6 1.89 -11.12 -22.65
N SER A 7 2.91 -11.86 -22.23
CA SER A 7 3.29 -11.98 -20.83
C SER A 7 3.49 -10.59 -20.22
N VAL A 8 2.92 -10.37 -19.05
CA VAL A 8 3.12 -9.14 -18.26
C VAL A 8 4.23 -9.38 -17.25
N TRP A 9 5.10 -8.40 -17.14
CA TRP A 9 6.24 -8.42 -16.25
C TRP A 9 6.19 -7.26 -15.28
N LEU A 10 6.66 -7.50 -14.06
CA LEU A 10 7.00 -6.46 -13.11
C LEU A 10 8.52 -6.33 -13.08
N ALA A 11 9.01 -5.09 -13.08
CA ALA A 11 10.42 -4.84 -12.85
C ALA A 11 10.59 -3.88 -11.67
N CYS A 12 11.72 -4.04 -10.99
CA CYS A 12 12.05 -3.32 -9.78
C CYS A 12 12.00 -1.82 -9.99
N GLY A 13 11.30 -1.11 -9.14
CA GLY A 13 11.22 0.33 -9.14
C GLY A 13 11.99 0.97 -8.00
N LEU A 14 11.76 2.26 -7.80
CA LEU A 14 12.42 3.09 -6.81
C LEU A 14 11.40 3.68 -5.83
N ARG A 15 11.89 4.13 -4.68
CA ARG A 15 11.10 4.81 -3.66
C ARG A 15 11.89 5.87 -2.91
N THR A 16 11.22 6.78 -2.24
CA THR A 16 11.86 7.59 -1.21
C THR A 16 12.23 6.74 0.00
N PRO A 17 13.09 7.20 0.91
CA PRO A 17 13.06 6.69 2.27
C PRO A 17 11.66 6.88 2.85
N PHE A 18 11.21 5.94 3.68
CA PHE A 18 9.96 6.04 4.42
C PHE A 18 10.25 6.62 5.80
N VAL A 19 9.65 7.79 6.06
CA VAL A 19 9.94 8.55 7.27
C VAL A 19 8.67 8.77 8.09
N ARG A 20 8.86 9.01 9.39
CA ARG A 20 7.74 9.30 10.30
C ARG A 20 7.05 10.61 9.95
N VAL A 21 5.77 10.67 10.25
CA VAL A 21 4.99 11.92 10.23
C VAL A 21 5.68 12.98 11.10
N ASP A 22 5.69 14.21 10.62
CA ASP A 22 6.36 15.36 11.23
C ASP A 22 7.89 15.17 11.39
N GLY A 23 8.46 14.25 10.60
CA GLY A 23 9.90 13.96 10.56
C GLY A 23 10.63 14.73 9.46
N ALA A 24 11.71 14.13 8.96
CA ALA A 24 12.64 14.76 8.02
C ALA A 24 12.00 15.24 6.70
N LEU A 25 10.93 14.60 6.24
CA LEU A 25 10.23 14.95 4.99
C LEU A 25 8.92 15.72 5.22
N ALA A 26 8.65 16.20 6.43
CA ALA A 26 7.41 16.88 6.79
C ALA A 26 7.10 18.13 5.95
N ALA A 27 8.11 18.78 5.37
CA ALA A 27 7.94 19.92 4.48
C ALA A 27 7.53 19.54 3.04
N ARG A 28 7.59 18.24 2.68
CA ARG A 28 7.31 17.73 1.35
C ARG A 28 5.88 17.25 1.23
N ASP A 29 5.14 17.80 0.28
CA ASP A 29 3.82 17.30 -0.08
C ASP A 29 3.91 16.08 -1.01
N GLN A 30 2.77 15.56 -1.43
CA GLN A 30 2.70 14.39 -2.31
C GLN A 30 3.44 14.58 -3.63
N LEU A 31 3.36 15.77 -4.21
CA LEU A 31 4.03 16.09 -5.46
C LEU A 31 5.56 16.11 -5.27
N ALA A 32 6.03 16.83 -4.25
CA ALA A 32 7.44 16.95 -3.92
C ALA A 32 8.10 15.62 -3.51
N LEU A 33 7.34 14.65 -2.98
CA LEU A 33 7.82 13.30 -2.69
C LEU A 33 7.86 12.42 -3.95
N SER A 34 6.89 12.57 -4.86
CA SER A 34 6.74 11.70 -6.03
C SER A 34 7.69 12.06 -7.17
N VAL A 35 7.88 13.36 -7.42
CA VAL A 35 8.70 13.84 -8.55
C VAL A 35 10.11 13.25 -8.58
N PRO A 36 10.88 13.22 -7.48
CA PRO A 36 12.21 12.60 -7.48
C PRO A 36 12.19 11.12 -7.87
N VAL A 37 11.18 10.37 -7.43
CA VAL A 37 11.04 8.95 -7.77
C VAL A 37 10.71 8.79 -9.25
N ALA A 38 9.73 9.52 -9.77
CA ALA A 38 9.34 9.47 -11.17
C ALA A 38 10.50 9.86 -12.11
N GLN A 39 11.26 10.90 -11.76
CA GLN A 39 12.44 11.33 -12.50
C GLN A 39 13.55 10.28 -12.50
N ALA A 40 13.90 9.75 -11.33
CA ALA A 40 14.94 8.74 -11.20
C ALA A 40 14.59 7.44 -11.95
N MET A 41 13.31 7.04 -11.92
CA MET A 41 12.86 5.89 -12.70
C MET A 41 12.89 6.18 -14.20
N ALA A 42 12.40 7.33 -14.65
CA ALA A 42 12.41 7.70 -16.06
C ALA A 42 13.81 7.79 -16.65
N GLN A 43 14.80 8.21 -15.88
CA GLN A 43 16.23 8.26 -16.29
C GLN A 43 16.82 6.88 -16.59
N GLN A 44 16.22 5.81 -16.09
CA GLN A 44 16.64 4.44 -16.35
C GLN A 44 16.14 3.91 -17.71
N VAL A 45 15.17 4.57 -18.34
CA VAL A 45 14.49 4.09 -19.53
C VAL A 45 15.22 4.52 -20.79
N ASN A 46 15.58 3.56 -21.62
CA ASN A 46 16.05 3.81 -22.98
C ASN A 46 14.86 3.77 -23.95
N GLY A 47 14.24 4.90 -24.17
CA GLY A 47 13.05 5.02 -25.03
C GLY A 47 11.86 5.67 -24.32
N ALA A 48 10.66 5.35 -24.76
CA ALA A 48 9.44 5.94 -24.25
C ALA A 48 8.86 5.14 -23.06
N ILE A 49 8.22 5.86 -22.13
CA ILE A 49 7.23 5.32 -21.18
C ILE A 49 5.87 5.56 -21.83
N ASP A 50 5.00 4.57 -21.85
CA ASP A 50 3.75 4.64 -22.63
C ASP A 50 2.52 4.95 -21.75
N LEU A 51 2.63 4.78 -20.44
CA LEU A 51 1.54 4.97 -19.47
C LEU A 51 2.09 5.37 -18.10
N GLY A 52 1.43 6.30 -17.43
CA GLY A 52 1.68 6.65 -16.04
C GLY A 52 0.44 6.43 -15.16
N VAL A 53 0.57 5.69 -14.06
CA VAL A 53 -0.48 5.49 -13.06
C VAL A 53 0.09 5.84 -11.69
N TRP A 54 -0.55 6.76 -10.97
CA TRP A 54 -0.05 7.16 -9.65
C TRP A 54 -1.20 7.53 -8.73
N GLY A 55 -1.14 7.12 -7.46
CA GLY A 55 -2.23 7.37 -6.54
C GLY A 55 -1.81 7.92 -5.19
N ALA A 56 -2.79 8.46 -4.48
CA ALA A 56 -2.69 8.86 -3.07
C ALA A 56 -4.04 8.64 -2.40
N VAL A 57 -4.05 8.31 -1.12
CA VAL A 57 -5.28 8.11 -0.33
C VAL A 57 -5.76 9.42 0.28
N ALA A 58 -4.85 10.19 0.89
CA ALA A 58 -5.16 11.52 1.41
C ALA A 58 -5.05 12.54 0.28
N LEU A 59 -6.18 12.83 -0.38
CA LEU A 59 -6.22 13.72 -1.54
C LEU A 59 -5.80 15.15 -1.18
N ASN A 60 -5.05 15.79 -2.09
CA ASN A 60 -4.75 17.20 -2.04
C ASN A 60 -5.76 17.96 -2.89
N LEU A 61 -6.36 19.02 -2.34
CA LEU A 61 -7.39 19.83 -3.00
C LEU A 61 -6.84 20.73 -4.12
N ALA A 62 -5.52 20.85 -4.24
CA ALA A 62 -4.90 21.72 -5.24
C ALA A 62 -4.94 21.13 -6.67
N TYR A 63 -5.06 19.81 -6.80
CA TYR A 63 -5.08 19.12 -8.09
C TYR A 63 -6.01 17.90 -8.08
N SER A 64 -6.61 17.62 -9.24
CA SER A 64 -7.58 16.53 -9.40
C SER A 64 -6.96 15.26 -9.98
N ASN A 65 -5.88 15.36 -10.74
CA ASN A 65 -5.15 14.22 -11.30
C ASN A 65 -3.69 14.29 -10.87
N LEU A 66 -3.41 13.73 -9.71
CA LEU A 66 -2.07 13.71 -9.11
C LEU A 66 -1.01 13.11 -10.06
N ALA A 67 -1.34 12.02 -10.75
CA ALA A 67 -0.43 11.39 -11.70
C ALA A 67 -0.01 12.36 -12.82
N ARG A 68 -0.96 13.16 -13.30
CA ARG A 68 -0.67 14.16 -14.34
C ARG A 68 0.22 15.28 -13.83
N GLU A 69 -0.06 15.78 -12.64
CA GLU A 69 0.77 16.83 -12.02
C GLU A 69 2.21 16.34 -11.78
N ILE A 70 2.37 15.14 -11.24
CA ILE A 70 3.70 14.51 -11.05
C ILE A 70 4.43 14.41 -12.38
N TRP A 71 3.73 13.95 -13.43
CA TRP A 71 4.32 13.74 -14.75
C TRP A 71 4.86 15.03 -15.35
N LEU A 72 4.06 16.09 -15.29
CA LEU A 72 4.42 17.41 -15.82
C LEU A 72 5.51 18.09 -14.98
N GLU A 73 5.43 18.01 -13.65
CA GLU A 73 6.42 18.57 -12.74
C GLU A 73 7.76 17.84 -12.86
N ALA A 74 7.73 16.52 -13.07
CA ALA A 74 8.92 15.72 -13.35
C ALA A 74 9.51 15.98 -14.75
N LYS A 75 8.85 16.79 -15.58
CA LYS A 75 9.24 17.14 -16.97
C LYS A 75 9.37 15.92 -17.87
N LEU A 76 8.49 14.95 -17.68
CA LEU A 76 8.37 13.77 -18.54
C LEU A 76 7.55 14.12 -19.79
N ASP A 77 7.58 13.24 -20.80
CA ASP A 77 6.91 13.48 -22.08
C ASP A 77 5.41 13.80 -21.88
N PRO A 78 4.96 15.02 -22.20
CA PRO A 78 3.57 15.44 -21.97
C PRO A 78 2.55 14.71 -22.84
N HIS A 79 2.96 13.96 -23.84
CA HIS A 79 2.07 13.18 -24.71
C HIS A 79 1.67 11.83 -24.07
N VAL A 80 2.35 11.41 -23.00
CA VAL A 80 2.02 10.18 -22.29
C VAL A 80 0.74 10.36 -21.48
N THR A 81 -0.18 9.42 -21.63
CA THR A 81 -1.41 9.37 -20.82
C THR A 81 -1.10 9.02 -19.38
N THR A 82 -1.65 9.78 -18.46
CA THR A 82 -1.52 9.53 -17.03
C THR A 82 -2.85 9.67 -16.32
N PHE A 83 -3.10 8.82 -15.32
CA PHE A 83 -4.30 8.91 -14.49
C PHE A 83 -4.03 8.53 -13.04
N THR A 84 -4.87 9.04 -12.16
CA THR A 84 -4.82 8.76 -10.72
C THR A 84 -5.76 7.61 -10.38
N THR A 85 -5.27 6.63 -9.62
CA THR A 85 -6.08 5.55 -9.05
C THR A 85 -6.09 5.62 -7.53
N ILE A 86 -7.14 5.09 -6.90
CA ILE A 86 -7.28 5.04 -5.44
C ILE A 86 -7.96 3.74 -5.04
N MET A 87 -7.30 2.98 -4.18
CA MET A 87 -7.83 1.80 -3.51
C MET A 87 -7.16 1.65 -2.13
N GLN A 88 -7.20 2.70 -1.32
CA GLN A 88 -6.60 2.78 0.01
C GLN A 88 -5.16 2.19 0.04
N CYS A 89 -4.86 1.25 0.97
CA CYS A 89 -3.53 0.62 1.07
C CYS A 89 -3.14 -0.19 -0.18
N CYS A 90 -4.11 -0.62 -0.99
CA CYS A 90 -3.92 -1.37 -2.23
C CYS A 90 -3.62 -0.49 -3.46
N THR A 91 -3.67 0.83 -3.34
CA THR A 91 -3.69 1.79 -4.46
C THR A 91 -2.66 1.49 -5.54
N SER A 92 -1.37 1.47 -5.24
CA SER A 92 -0.34 1.27 -6.27
C SER A 92 -0.24 -0.17 -6.76
N MET A 93 -0.66 -1.16 -5.96
CA MET A 93 -0.75 -2.55 -6.43
C MET A 93 -1.92 -2.72 -7.39
N ASN A 94 -3.09 -2.15 -7.08
CA ASN A 94 -4.21 -2.10 -8.02
C ASN A 94 -3.85 -1.33 -9.28
N GLY A 95 -3.14 -0.20 -9.16
CA GLY A 95 -2.60 0.53 -10.31
C GLY A 95 -1.70 -0.31 -11.20
N ALA A 96 -0.93 -1.24 -10.63
CA ALA A 96 -0.14 -2.19 -11.42
C ALA A 96 -1.03 -3.18 -12.20
N PHE A 97 -2.14 -3.62 -11.61
CA PHE A 97 -3.12 -4.49 -12.30
C PHE A 97 -3.88 -3.74 -13.40
N GLU A 98 -4.28 -2.49 -13.13
CA GLU A 98 -4.88 -1.61 -14.15
C GLU A 98 -3.91 -1.40 -15.33
N ALA A 99 -2.65 -1.08 -15.03
CA ALA A 99 -1.61 -0.93 -16.06
C ALA A 99 -1.41 -2.23 -16.85
N ALA A 100 -1.33 -3.39 -16.18
CA ALA A 100 -1.21 -4.70 -16.83
C ALA A 100 -2.35 -4.96 -17.82
N GLY A 101 -3.59 -4.59 -17.45
CA GLY A 101 -4.75 -4.69 -18.35
C GLY A 101 -4.75 -3.69 -19.53
N MET A 102 -3.97 -2.61 -19.42
CA MET A 102 -3.88 -1.56 -20.44
C MET A 102 -2.66 -1.70 -21.37
N LEU A 103 -1.72 -2.59 -21.04
CA LEU A 103 -0.58 -2.89 -21.92
C LEU A 103 -1.02 -3.61 -23.18
N GLY A 104 -0.22 -3.52 -24.23
CA GLY A 104 -0.53 -3.97 -25.59
C GLY A 104 -1.03 -2.82 -26.47
N ASN A 105 -1.26 -3.11 -27.75
CA ASN A 105 -1.67 -2.11 -28.74
C ASN A 105 -0.75 -0.87 -28.80
N GLY A 106 0.57 -1.11 -28.70
CA GLY A 106 1.58 -0.07 -28.71
C GLY A 106 1.95 0.50 -27.35
N ARG A 107 1.31 0.07 -26.27
CA ARG A 107 1.72 0.39 -24.89
C ARG A 107 2.50 -0.80 -24.33
N GLU A 108 3.78 -0.59 -24.07
CA GLU A 108 4.69 -1.69 -23.71
C GLU A 108 5.28 -1.48 -22.29
N LEU A 109 5.38 -0.22 -21.81
CA LEU A 109 5.99 0.12 -20.54
C LEU A 109 5.14 1.14 -19.77
N ALA A 110 4.74 0.78 -18.56
CA ALA A 110 4.03 1.65 -17.64
C ALA A 110 4.86 1.94 -16.38
N LEU A 111 4.87 3.20 -15.95
CA LEU A 111 5.34 3.63 -14.64
C LEU A 111 4.14 3.72 -13.69
N VAL A 112 4.14 2.88 -12.67
CA VAL A 112 3.07 2.83 -11.67
C VAL A 112 3.62 3.21 -10.30
N GLY A 113 2.89 4.01 -9.55
CA GLY A 113 3.34 4.39 -8.22
C GLY A 113 2.24 4.87 -7.29
N GLY A 114 2.67 5.25 -6.11
CA GLY A 114 1.82 5.85 -5.10
C GLY A 114 2.62 6.70 -4.13
N VAL A 115 1.93 7.54 -3.41
CA VAL A 115 2.53 8.47 -2.45
C VAL A 115 1.57 8.73 -1.29
N GLU A 116 2.15 8.94 -0.13
CA GLU A 116 1.45 9.56 0.98
C GLU A 116 2.33 10.60 1.66
N SER A 117 1.76 11.75 1.96
CA SER A 117 2.35 12.77 2.82
C SER A 117 1.39 13.03 3.99
N MET A 118 1.52 12.20 5.01
CA MET A 118 0.67 12.30 6.20
C MET A 118 0.97 13.57 7.00
N SER A 119 2.18 14.08 6.90
CA SER A 119 2.59 15.37 7.49
C SER A 119 1.90 16.58 6.83
N ARG A 120 1.40 16.45 5.59
CA ARG A 120 0.78 17.55 4.82
C ARG A 120 -0.68 17.31 4.48
N VAL A 121 -1.36 16.46 5.24
CA VAL A 121 -2.79 16.23 5.08
C VAL A 121 -3.55 17.54 5.28
N GLN A 122 -4.36 17.91 4.28
CA GLN A 122 -5.12 19.15 4.29
C GLN A 122 -6.39 19.03 5.13
N PHE A 123 -6.68 20.05 5.92
CA PHE A 123 -7.97 20.20 6.56
C PHE A 123 -8.94 20.88 5.59
N GLY A 124 -10.13 20.32 5.48
CA GLY A 124 -11.20 20.88 4.67
C GLY A 124 -12.13 21.77 5.48
N LEU A 125 -12.97 22.49 4.76
CA LEU A 125 -14.10 23.23 5.35
C LEU A 125 -15.30 22.31 5.45
N GLY A 126 -16.08 22.44 6.52
CA GLY A 126 -17.38 21.77 6.64
C GLY A 126 -18.31 22.22 5.52
N ALA A 127 -19.24 21.36 5.08
CA ALA A 127 -20.10 21.60 3.93
C ALA A 127 -20.87 22.94 4.02
N ASN A 128 -21.43 23.27 5.19
CA ASN A 128 -22.17 24.52 5.40
C ASN A 128 -21.28 25.74 5.24
N LEU A 129 -20.08 25.72 5.81
CA LEU A 129 -19.13 26.83 5.68
C LEU A 129 -18.66 26.98 4.22
N SER A 130 -18.42 25.89 3.52
CA SER A 130 -18.05 25.91 2.11
C SER A 130 -19.16 26.53 1.23
N VAL A 131 -20.42 26.15 1.48
CA VAL A 131 -21.58 26.74 0.77
C VAL A 131 -21.72 28.22 1.09
N TRP A 132 -21.56 28.60 2.36
CA TRP A 132 -21.64 29.99 2.79
C TRP A 132 -20.53 30.85 2.15
N LEU A 133 -19.30 30.41 2.12
CA LEU A 133 -18.18 31.10 1.44
C LEU A 133 -18.44 31.27 -0.05
N ARG A 134 -19.01 30.27 -0.72
CA ARG A 134 -19.39 30.37 -2.13
C ARG A 134 -20.46 31.43 -2.36
N ARG A 135 -21.50 31.45 -1.51
CA ARG A 135 -22.59 32.44 -1.60
C ARG A 135 -22.09 33.88 -1.41
N ILE A 136 -21.17 34.11 -0.46
CA ILE A 136 -20.57 35.42 -0.23
C ILE A 136 -19.72 35.87 -1.43
N GLY A 137 -18.97 34.95 -2.05
CA GLY A 137 -18.20 35.22 -3.26
C GLY A 137 -19.07 35.52 -4.50
N GLN A 138 -20.28 34.97 -4.55
CA GLN A 138 -21.22 35.15 -5.64
C GLN A 138 -22.11 36.42 -5.47
N ALA A 139 -22.14 37.01 -4.27
CA ALA A 139 -22.96 38.20 -4.00
C ALA A 139 -22.41 39.42 -4.73
N ARG A 140 -23.27 40.04 -5.59
CA ARG A 140 -22.88 41.09 -6.52
C ARG A 140 -22.78 42.48 -5.91
N ASP A 141 -23.49 42.73 -4.82
CA ASP A 141 -23.53 44.03 -4.15
C ASP A 141 -23.36 43.89 -2.61
N ALA A 142 -23.19 45.03 -1.95
CA ALA A 142 -22.99 45.09 -0.51
C ALA A 142 -24.19 44.59 0.30
N GLY A 143 -25.42 44.85 -0.18
CA GLY A 143 -26.63 44.39 0.48
C GLY A 143 -26.78 42.88 0.45
N ALA A 144 -26.53 42.28 -0.72
CA ALA A 144 -26.51 40.83 -0.87
C ALA A 144 -25.44 40.18 0.00
N ARG A 145 -24.22 40.76 0.07
CA ARG A 145 -23.12 40.26 0.96
C ARG A 145 -23.54 40.35 2.42
N LEU A 146 -24.12 41.45 2.86
CA LEU A 146 -24.60 41.61 4.24
C LEU A 146 -25.69 40.60 4.57
N GLY A 147 -26.58 40.29 3.62
CA GLY A 147 -27.62 39.28 3.74
C GLY A 147 -27.03 37.88 3.96
N VAL A 148 -25.98 37.53 3.21
CA VAL A 148 -25.28 36.24 3.36
C VAL A 148 -24.49 36.18 4.67
N LEU A 149 -23.83 37.28 5.07
CA LEU A 149 -23.07 37.35 6.34
C LEU A 149 -23.96 37.03 7.54
N ARG A 150 -25.20 37.55 7.56
CA ARG A 150 -26.18 37.32 8.64
C ARG A 150 -26.67 35.87 8.74
N GLN A 151 -26.48 35.06 7.70
CA GLN A 151 -26.89 33.64 7.67
C GLN A 151 -25.87 32.69 8.31
N LEU A 152 -24.62 33.15 8.54
CA LEU A 152 -23.58 32.30 9.18
C LEU A 152 -23.92 32.08 10.65
N ARG A 153 -24.07 30.83 11.02
CA ARG A 153 -24.25 30.41 12.42
C ARG A 153 -22.94 29.91 12.97
N PRO A 154 -22.63 30.09 14.25
CA PRO A 154 -21.43 29.54 14.87
C PRO A 154 -21.28 28.01 14.66
N ALA A 155 -22.41 27.29 14.64
CA ALA A 155 -22.43 25.83 14.37
C ALA A 155 -22.02 25.43 12.94
N ASP A 156 -22.05 26.37 11.99
CA ASP A 156 -21.64 26.13 10.59
C ASP A 156 -20.13 26.28 10.41
N ILE A 157 -19.43 26.90 11.37
CA ILE A 157 -17.97 27.05 11.37
C ILE A 157 -17.35 25.75 11.86
N ARG A 158 -17.26 24.79 10.94
CA ARG A 158 -16.65 23.49 11.21
C ARG A 158 -15.54 23.22 10.21
N LEU A 159 -14.43 22.67 10.70
CA LEU A 159 -13.37 22.12 9.88
C LEU A 159 -13.63 20.62 9.68
N TYR A 160 -13.37 20.16 8.48
CA TYR A 160 -13.26 18.73 8.20
C TYR A 160 -11.81 18.32 8.45
N VAL A 161 -11.60 17.50 9.47
CA VAL A 161 -10.30 16.92 9.80
C VAL A 161 -10.30 15.50 9.27
N PRO A 162 -9.49 15.15 8.26
CA PRO A 162 -9.34 13.79 7.80
C PRO A 162 -8.91 12.89 8.97
N ARG A 163 -9.51 11.71 9.05
CA ARG A 163 -9.21 10.74 10.12
C ARG A 163 -8.96 9.38 9.49
N VAL A 164 -8.02 8.62 10.05
CA VAL A 164 -7.76 7.22 9.68
C VAL A 164 -8.87 6.34 10.30
N ARG A 165 -10.09 6.52 9.78
CA ARG A 165 -11.30 5.82 10.23
C ARG A 165 -12.17 5.47 9.03
N ASN A 166 -12.72 4.27 9.04
CA ASN A 166 -13.76 3.90 8.09
C ASN A 166 -14.98 4.79 8.31
N ARG A 167 -15.45 5.43 7.24
CA ARG A 167 -16.55 6.41 7.31
C ARG A 167 -17.88 5.76 7.70
N VAL A 168 -18.10 4.53 7.25
CA VAL A 168 -19.39 3.83 7.44
C VAL A 168 -19.52 3.31 8.86
N THR A 169 -18.46 2.69 9.39
CA THR A 169 -18.46 2.13 10.76
C THR A 169 -18.10 3.17 11.82
N GLY A 170 -17.50 4.29 11.44
CA GLY A 170 -16.98 5.33 12.35
C GLY A 170 -15.76 4.88 13.17
N ARG A 171 -15.21 3.69 12.92
CA ARG A 171 -14.12 3.08 13.68
C ARG A 171 -12.81 3.13 12.91
N SER A 172 -11.70 3.17 13.63
CA SER A 172 -10.36 3.10 13.05
C SER A 172 -10.02 1.68 12.57
N MET A 173 -9.03 1.56 11.68
CA MET A 173 -8.51 0.26 11.23
C MET A 173 -8.01 -0.58 12.40
N GLY A 174 -7.36 0.05 13.38
CA GLY A 174 -6.87 -0.65 14.56
C GLY A 174 -7.98 -1.15 15.48
N GLU A 175 -9.09 -0.40 15.64
CA GLU A 175 -10.27 -0.87 16.39
C GLU A 175 -10.92 -2.08 15.69
N HIS A 176 -10.99 -2.09 14.37
CA HIS A 176 -11.46 -3.25 13.61
C HIS A 176 -10.50 -4.44 13.73
N CYS A 177 -9.20 -4.20 13.65
CA CYS A 177 -8.19 -5.25 13.79
C CYS A 177 -8.15 -5.84 15.20
N GLU A 178 -8.42 -5.03 16.23
CA GLU A 178 -8.54 -5.53 17.62
C GLU A 178 -9.71 -6.52 17.76
N ASP A 179 -10.86 -6.24 17.12
CA ASP A 179 -11.98 -7.17 17.10
C ASP A 179 -11.63 -8.46 16.33
N MET A 180 -10.92 -8.33 15.20
CA MET A 180 -10.42 -9.49 14.46
C MET A 180 -9.49 -10.34 15.34
N ALA A 181 -8.55 -9.72 16.06
CA ALA A 181 -7.64 -10.42 16.96
C ALA A 181 -8.41 -11.20 18.04
N LYS A 182 -9.46 -10.62 18.61
CA LYS A 182 -10.34 -11.29 19.59
C LYS A 182 -11.13 -12.44 18.97
N THR A 183 -11.73 -12.23 17.80
CA THR A 183 -12.51 -13.25 17.08
C THR A 183 -11.65 -14.46 16.71
N TRP A 184 -10.43 -14.21 16.26
CA TRP A 184 -9.49 -15.26 15.85
C TRP A 184 -8.60 -15.76 17.00
N ASN A 185 -8.81 -15.29 18.23
CA ASN A 185 -8.02 -15.63 19.42
C ASN A 185 -6.51 -15.45 19.20
N ILE A 186 -6.11 -14.33 18.58
CA ILE A 186 -4.71 -13.98 18.36
C ILE A 186 -4.15 -13.37 19.65
N SER A 187 -3.16 -14.02 20.24
CA SER A 187 -2.53 -13.54 21.45
C SER A 187 -1.62 -12.33 21.20
N ARG A 188 -1.40 -11.52 22.23
CA ARG A 188 -0.42 -10.43 22.20
C ARG A 188 1.00 -10.94 21.90
N GLN A 189 1.36 -12.08 22.47
CA GLN A 189 2.69 -12.68 22.23
C GLN A 189 2.88 -13.06 20.76
N GLU A 190 1.88 -13.67 20.13
CA GLU A 190 1.93 -14.03 18.70
C GLU A 190 2.11 -12.80 17.81
N GLN A 191 1.44 -11.70 18.15
CA GLN A 191 1.60 -10.41 17.47
C GLN A 191 3.02 -9.85 17.62
N ASP A 192 3.55 -9.84 18.84
CA ASP A 192 4.86 -9.29 19.16
C ASP A 192 6.00 -10.13 18.52
N GLU A 193 5.83 -11.44 18.32
CA GLU A 193 6.76 -12.30 17.59
C GLU A 193 6.85 -11.94 16.11
N LEU A 194 5.72 -11.64 15.45
CA LEU A 194 5.70 -11.14 14.08
C LEU A 194 6.44 -9.80 13.95
N VAL A 195 6.24 -8.89 14.91
CA VAL A 195 6.95 -7.60 14.97
C VAL A 195 8.47 -7.82 15.06
N LEU A 196 8.91 -8.71 15.93
CA LEU A 196 10.34 -9.00 16.10
C LEU A 196 10.96 -9.56 14.83
N ALA A 197 10.25 -10.45 14.13
CA ALA A 197 10.70 -11.00 12.85
C ALA A 197 10.79 -9.89 11.78
N SER A 198 9.77 -9.02 11.68
CA SER A 198 9.74 -7.92 10.73
C SER A 198 10.88 -6.91 10.97
N HIS A 199 11.10 -6.46 12.21
CA HIS A 199 12.21 -5.56 12.53
C HIS A 199 13.57 -6.19 12.29
N ARG A 200 13.75 -7.46 12.65
CA ARG A 200 15.01 -8.19 12.39
C ARG A 200 15.30 -8.24 10.88
N GLY A 201 14.32 -8.67 10.08
CA GLY A 201 14.47 -8.71 8.62
C GLY A 201 14.80 -7.36 8.02
N ALA A 202 14.12 -6.27 8.47
CA ALA A 202 14.37 -4.92 8.00
C ALA A 202 15.78 -4.41 8.37
N VAL A 203 16.23 -4.66 9.60
CA VAL A 203 17.59 -4.29 10.06
C VAL A 203 18.65 -5.08 9.30
N ASP A 204 18.47 -6.39 9.17
CA ASP A 204 19.39 -7.24 8.42
C ASP A 204 19.45 -6.84 6.94
N GLY A 205 18.30 -6.46 6.35
CA GLY A 205 18.22 -5.92 5.00
C GLY A 205 18.99 -4.61 4.84
N GLN A 206 18.84 -3.68 5.79
CA GLN A 206 19.61 -2.42 5.81
C GLN A 206 21.12 -2.67 5.93
N ASP A 207 21.52 -3.62 6.77
CA ASP A 207 22.94 -3.92 7.00
C ASP A 207 23.63 -4.56 5.80
N ARG A 208 22.89 -5.35 5.03
CA ARG A 208 23.38 -5.96 3.78
C ARG A 208 23.30 -5.02 2.59
N GLY A 209 22.79 -3.79 2.75
CA GLY A 209 22.57 -2.86 1.64
C GLY A 209 21.43 -3.28 0.69
N PHE A 210 20.50 -4.15 1.14
CA PHE A 210 19.40 -4.62 0.29
C PHE A 210 18.54 -3.48 -0.26
N PHE A 211 18.37 -2.40 0.50
CA PHE A 211 17.53 -1.25 0.12
C PHE A 211 18.30 -0.13 -0.60
N ASP A 212 19.64 -0.18 -0.66
CA ASP A 212 20.46 0.96 -1.08
C ASP A 212 20.21 1.37 -2.55
N ASP A 213 19.93 0.42 -3.43
CA ASP A 213 19.59 0.63 -4.84
C ASP A 213 18.09 0.85 -5.10
N LEU A 214 17.25 0.71 -4.07
CA LEU A 214 15.81 0.95 -4.14
C LEU A 214 15.43 2.37 -3.67
N ILE A 215 16.31 3.06 -2.93
CA ILE A 215 16.00 4.33 -2.28
C ILE A 215 16.61 5.49 -3.04
N VAL A 216 15.76 6.40 -3.52
CA VAL A 216 16.13 7.71 -4.02
C VAL A 216 16.26 8.66 -2.84
N PRO A 217 17.44 9.21 -2.57
CA PRO A 217 17.61 10.16 -1.47
C PRO A 217 16.76 11.42 -1.67
N VAL A 218 16.11 11.87 -0.58
CA VAL A 218 15.35 13.12 -0.56
C VAL A 218 15.88 13.97 0.61
N ASP A 219 16.25 15.22 0.35
CA ASP A 219 16.82 16.16 1.32
C ASP A 219 17.99 15.55 2.13
N GLY A 220 18.82 14.73 1.50
CA GLY A 220 19.93 14.04 2.14
C GLY A 220 19.55 12.79 2.94
N HIS A 221 18.26 12.50 3.14
CA HIS A 221 17.76 11.29 3.76
C HIS A 221 17.89 10.11 2.81
N LYS A 222 18.47 8.99 3.29
CA LYS A 222 18.82 7.82 2.48
C LYS A 222 18.30 6.51 3.05
N ARG A 223 17.68 6.52 4.23
CA ARG A 223 17.25 5.31 4.96
C ARG A 223 15.87 5.50 5.58
N ASP A 224 15.16 4.41 5.77
CA ASP A 224 13.90 4.40 6.49
C ASP A 224 14.12 4.65 7.99
N ASP A 225 13.17 5.36 8.62
CA ASP A 225 13.26 5.78 10.03
C ASP A 225 12.87 4.68 11.03
N PHE A 226 12.16 3.64 10.59
CA PHE A 226 11.41 2.77 11.49
C PHE A 226 12.12 1.48 11.92
N PRO A 227 13.07 0.89 11.16
CA PRO A 227 13.75 -0.34 11.58
C PRO A 227 14.46 -0.16 12.92
N ARG A 228 14.16 -1.03 13.90
CA ARG A 228 14.68 -0.91 15.28
C ARG A 228 15.51 -2.12 15.66
N ARG A 229 16.82 -1.94 15.82
CA ARG A 229 17.75 -2.97 16.28
C ARG A 229 17.50 -3.42 17.70
N ASP A 230 17.02 -2.51 18.53
CA ASP A 230 16.86 -2.70 19.96
C ASP A 230 15.47 -3.21 20.36
N THR A 231 14.64 -3.60 19.38
CA THR A 231 13.34 -4.20 19.65
C THR A 231 13.52 -5.56 20.32
N SER A 232 12.81 -5.79 21.44
CA SER A 232 12.82 -7.06 22.17
C SER A 232 11.43 -7.42 22.68
N ARG A 233 11.22 -8.69 23.04
CA ARG A 233 9.96 -9.17 23.64
C ARG A 233 9.61 -8.37 24.89
N GLU A 234 10.59 -8.08 25.74
CA GLU A 234 10.40 -7.35 27.01
C GLU A 234 9.99 -5.89 26.76
N LYS A 235 10.56 -5.25 25.73
CA LYS A 235 10.18 -3.88 25.34
C LYS A 235 8.77 -3.84 24.77
N LEU A 236 8.43 -4.76 23.88
CA LEU A 236 7.10 -4.84 23.29
C LEU A 236 6.04 -5.13 24.36
N ALA A 237 6.30 -6.09 25.24
CA ALA A 237 5.37 -6.47 26.32
C ALA A 237 4.99 -5.31 27.26
N ARG A 238 5.84 -4.29 27.40
CA ARG A 238 5.58 -3.08 28.22
C ARG A 238 4.65 -2.07 27.57
N LEU A 239 4.38 -2.19 26.26
CA LEU A 239 3.53 -1.24 25.56
C LEU A 239 2.07 -1.46 25.91
N HIS A 240 1.38 -0.36 26.17
CA HIS A 240 -0.06 -0.38 26.46
C HIS A 240 -0.89 -0.58 25.19
N PRO A 241 -2.06 -1.21 25.28
CA PRO A 241 -3.02 -1.27 24.18
C PRO A 241 -3.38 0.14 23.68
N ALA A 242 -3.46 0.30 22.36
CA ALA A 242 -3.71 1.58 21.70
C ALA A 242 -5.16 1.74 21.21
N PHE A 243 -5.87 0.64 20.94
CA PHE A 243 -7.19 0.67 20.31
C PHE A 243 -8.32 0.18 21.24
N ASP A 244 -8.06 -0.77 22.10
CA ASP A 244 -8.95 -1.15 23.16
C ASP A 244 -8.28 -0.87 24.52
N THR A 245 -8.48 0.33 25.03
CA THR A 245 -7.89 0.80 26.29
C THR A 245 -8.78 0.57 27.50
N THR A 246 -10.02 0.07 27.32
CA THR A 246 -11.05 0.06 28.36
C THR A 246 -11.53 -1.32 28.77
N SER A 247 -11.54 -2.31 27.86
CA SER A 247 -12.10 -3.64 28.15
C SER A 247 -11.18 -4.55 28.98
N GLY A 248 -9.92 -4.19 29.16
CA GLY A 248 -8.89 -5.03 29.77
C GLY A 248 -8.42 -6.20 28.87
N ARG A 249 -8.91 -6.29 27.63
CA ARG A 249 -8.58 -7.34 26.66
C ARG A 249 -7.92 -6.82 25.37
N GLY A 250 -7.44 -5.56 25.38
CA GLY A 250 -6.73 -4.96 24.27
C GLY A 250 -5.37 -5.62 24.05
N THR A 251 -5.04 -5.91 22.80
CA THR A 251 -3.79 -6.58 22.40
C THR A 251 -2.95 -5.78 21.43
N LEU A 252 -3.58 -4.95 20.59
CA LEU A 252 -2.90 -4.11 19.63
C LEU A 252 -2.29 -2.87 20.31
N THR A 253 -1.03 -2.61 19.98
CA THR A 253 -0.25 -1.48 20.50
C THR A 253 0.37 -0.66 19.38
N ALA A 254 0.94 0.48 19.70
CA ALA A 254 1.73 1.24 18.75
C ALA A 254 2.93 0.45 18.18
N GLY A 255 3.45 -0.52 18.95
CA GLY A 255 4.61 -1.32 18.56
C GLY A 255 4.28 -2.45 17.58
N ASN A 256 3.03 -2.95 17.57
CA ASN A 256 2.60 -4.02 16.68
C ASN A 256 1.61 -3.55 15.59
N SER A 257 1.66 -2.25 15.30
CA SER A 257 0.91 -1.55 14.26
C SER A 257 1.86 -0.81 13.33
N SER A 258 1.54 -0.74 12.05
CA SER A 258 2.33 0.05 11.09
C SER A 258 2.25 1.55 11.43
N PRO A 259 3.38 2.28 11.36
CA PRO A 259 3.38 3.70 11.67
C PRO A 259 2.83 4.54 10.52
N LEU A 260 2.22 5.68 10.84
CA LEU A 260 1.90 6.71 9.85
C LEU A 260 3.20 7.25 9.23
N THR A 261 3.23 7.33 7.92
CA THR A 261 4.47 7.45 7.16
C THR A 261 4.32 8.42 6.00
N ASP A 262 5.35 9.22 5.76
CA ASP A 262 5.54 9.98 4.53
C ASP A 262 6.44 9.19 3.57
N GLY A 263 6.08 9.12 2.29
CA GLY A 263 6.89 8.46 1.28
C GLY A 263 6.17 8.22 -0.04
N ALA A 264 6.96 7.99 -1.09
CA ALA A 264 6.51 7.66 -2.43
C ALA A 264 7.27 6.42 -2.94
N ALA A 265 6.62 5.61 -3.76
CA ALA A 265 7.23 4.44 -4.39
C ALA A 265 6.66 4.21 -5.78
N GLY A 266 7.50 3.68 -6.69
CA GLY A 266 7.10 3.25 -8.01
C GLY A 266 7.52 1.81 -8.30
N VAL A 267 6.91 1.23 -9.33
CA VAL A 267 7.21 -0.10 -9.88
C VAL A 267 6.99 -0.05 -11.39
N TRP A 268 7.73 -0.83 -12.14
CA TRP A 268 7.53 -0.97 -13.58
C TRP A 268 6.55 -2.11 -13.87
N VAL A 269 5.63 -1.86 -14.82
CA VAL A 269 4.77 -2.88 -15.42
C VAL A 269 5.05 -2.88 -16.92
N ALA A 270 5.39 -4.03 -17.49
CA ALA A 270 5.90 -4.07 -18.85
C ALA A 270 5.47 -5.34 -19.62
N THR A 271 5.41 -5.25 -20.93
CA THR A 271 5.52 -6.40 -21.81
C THR A 271 7.01 -6.77 -22.00
N GLU A 272 7.32 -7.86 -22.68
CA GLU A 272 8.70 -8.20 -23.03
C GLU A 272 9.40 -7.09 -23.85
N LYS A 273 8.67 -6.42 -24.74
CA LYS A 273 9.19 -5.27 -25.49
C LYS A 273 9.44 -4.06 -24.59
N GLY A 274 8.58 -3.84 -23.61
CA GLY A 274 8.76 -2.79 -22.61
C GLY A 274 9.98 -3.05 -21.75
N LEU A 275 10.21 -4.29 -21.32
CA LEU A 275 11.40 -4.69 -20.56
C LEU A 275 12.71 -4.39 -21.28
N ALA A 276 12.74 -4.50 -22.60
CA ALA A 276 13.95 -4.19 -23.39
C ALA A 276 14.36 -2.71 -23.31
N ARG A 277 13.47 -1.83 -22.84
CA ARG A 277 13.75 -0.40 -22.59
C ARG A 277 14.38 -0.14 -21.23
N LEU A 278 14.35 -1.11 -20.32
CA LEU A 278 14.98 -1.03 -19.00
C LEU A 278 16.40 -1.62 -19.03
N PRO A 279 17.30 -1.20 -18.12
CA PRO A 279 18.61 -1.80 -18.01
C PRO A 279 18.55 -3.32 -17.86
N GLY A 280 19.43 -4.05 -18.51
CA GLY A 280 19.48 -5.51 -18.41
C GLY A 280 19.68 -6.03 -16.98
N THR A 281 20.26 -5.21 -16.12
CA THR A 281 20.51 -5.50 -14.70
C THR A 281 19.30 -5.25 -13.80
N THR A 282 18.23 -4.58 -14.29
CA THR A 282 17.04 -4.33 -13.47
C THR A 282 16.35 -5.66 -13.15
N PRO A 283 16.17 -6.02 -11.88
CA PRO A 283 15.45 -7.23 -11.49
C PRO A 283 14.02 -7.22 -12.03
N ARG A 284 13.59 -8.36 -12.57
CA ARG A 284 12.26 -8.49 -13.19
C ARG A 284 11.72 -9.89 -13.00
N VAL A 285 10.41 -10.01 -12.88
CA VAL A 285 9.70 -11.28 -12.74
C VAL A 285 8.38 -11.21 -13.48
N ARG A 286 7.82 -12.34 -13.85
CA ARG A 286 6.53 -12.42 -14.52
C ARG A 286 5.40 -12.21 -13.52
N LEU A 287 4.41 -11.37 -13.86
CA LEU A 287 3.11 -11.33 -13.20
C LEU A 287 2.26 -12.46 -13.80
N VAL A 288 2.15 -13.56 -13.07
CA VAL A 288 1.45 -14.77 -13.53
C VAL A 288 -0.06 -14.58 -13.48
N ASP A 289 -0.54 -14.06 -12.34
CA ASP A 289 -1.95 -13.89 -12.05
C ASP A 289 -2.14 -12.86 -10.94
N PHE A 290 -3.34 -12.33 -10.83
CA PHE A 290 -3.74 -11.46 -9.71
C PHE A 290 -5.21 -11.63 -9.36
N GLU A 291 -5.56 -11.26 -8.14
CA GLU A 291 -6.92 -11.31 -7.63
C GLU A 291 -7.21 -10.04 -6.82
N VAL A 292 -8.40 -9.50 -7.00
CA VAL A 292 -8.95 -8.42 -6.19
C VAL A 292 -10.21 -8.93 -5.52
N ALA A 293 -10.31 -8.80 -4.20
CA ALA A 293 -11.47 -9.26 -3.45
C ALA A 293 -12.05 -8.17 -2.57
N ALA A 294 -13.35 -8.25 -2.34
CA ALA A 294 -14.07 -7.48 -1.34
C ALA A 294 -14.90 -8.42 -0.46
N ILE A 295 -15.08 -8.02 0.80
CA ILE A 295 -15.80 -8.79 1.81
C ILE A 295 -16.80 -7.93 2.56
N ASP A 296 -17.71 -8.55 3.30
CA ASP A 296 -18.66 -7.85 4.18
C ASP A 296 -17.96 -7.37 5.45
N ILE A 297 -17.66 -6.06 5.49
CA ILE A 297 -16.97 -5.41 6.62
C ILE A 297 -17.72 -5.48 7.96
N PHE A 298 -19.01 -5.75 7.92
CA PHE A 298 -19.84 -5.81 9.13
C PHE A 298 -19.78 -7.19 9.82
N HIS A 299 -19.49 -8.25 9.07
CA HIS A 299 -19.59 -9.62 9.57
C HIS A 299 -18.32 -10.47 9.39
N GLU A 300 -17.37 -10.05 8.52
CA GLU A 300 -16.25 -10.90 8.13
C GLU A 300 -14.88 -10.40 8.65
N GLY A 301 -14.86 -9.22 9.29
CA GLY A 301 -13.62 -8.59 9.75
C GLY A 301 -12.95 -7.76 8.65
N LEU A 302 -12.86 -6.46 8.86
CA LEU A 302 -12.58 -5.44 7.83
C LEU A 302 -11.32 -5.70 6.98
N LEU A 303 -10.30 -6.34 7.53
CA LEU A 303 -9.02 -6.56 6.83
C LEU A 303 -8.84 -7.99 6.28
N MET A 304 -9.89 -8.82 6.25
CA MET A 304 -9.79 -10.24 5.88
C MET A 304 -9.89 -10.55 4.38
N ALA A 305 -10.08 -9.58 3.50
CA ALA A 305 -10.23 -9.80 2.06
C ALA A 305 -9.12 -10.66 1.41
N PRO A 306 -7.82 -10.54 1.79
CA PRO A 306 -6.78 -11.40 1.26
C PRO A 306 -7.00 -12.90 1.54
N VAL A 307 -7.66 -13.26 2.64
CA VAL A 307 -7.96 -14.68 2.97
C VAL A 307 -8.98 -15.27 2.02
N THR A 308 -9.73 -14.44 1.33
CA THR A 308 -10.63 -14.84 0.23
C THR A 308 -9.90 -14.88 -1.12
N ALA A 309 -9.04 -13.88 -1.36
CA ALA A 309 -8.34 -13.71 -2.64
C ALA A 309 -7.24 -14.77 -2.85
N ILE A 310 -6.39 -15.02 -1.84
CA ILE A 310 -5.27 -15.97 -1.95
C ILE A 310 -5.74 -17.38 -2.33
N PRO A 311 -6.73 -18.00 -1.65
CA PRO A 311 -7.20 -19.33 -2.03
C PRO A 311 -7.75 -19.40 -3.44
N ARG A 312 -8.52 -18.39 -3.88
CA ARG A 312 -9.06 -18.33 -5.25
C ARG A 312 -7.95 -18.31 -6.29
N LEU A 313 -6.94 -17.47 -6.07
CA LEU A 313 -5.81 -17.34 -6.98
C LEU A 313 -5.00 -18.64 -7.03
N LEU A 314 -4.62 -19.20 -5.89
CA LEU A 314 -3.83 -20.44 -5.83
C LEU A 314 -4.58 -21.65 -6.41
N ALA A 315 -5.88 -21.80 -6.11
CA ALA A 315 -6.70 -22.88 -6.67
C ALA A 315 -6.80 -22.78 -8.20
N ARG A 316 -6.99 -21.59 -8.75
CA ARG A 316 -7.02 -21.33 -10.20
C ARG A 316 -5.71 -21.69 -10.88
N GLN A 317 -4.59 -21.53 -10.18
CA GLN A 317 -3.26 -21.86 -10.65
C GLN A 317 -2.80 -23.28 -10.26
N HIS A 318 -3.66 -24.08 -9.60
CA HIS A 318 -3.37 -25.43 -9.12
C HIS A 318 -2.16 -25.50 -8.19
N LEU A 319 -2.01 -24.49 -7.32
CA LEU A 319 -0.88 -24.33 -6.39
C LEU A 319 -1.32 -24.54 -4.93
N THR A 320 -0.37 -24.98 -4.11
CA THR A 320 -0.44 -25.05 -2.64
C THR A 320 0.48 -24.03 -2.00
N PHE A 321 0.43 -23.88 -0.68
CA PHE A 321 1.38 -22.98 0.02
C PHE A 321 2.85 -23.43 -0.13
N ASN A 322 3.10 -24.71 -0.29
CA ASN A 322 4.45 -25.24 -0.49
C ASN A 322 5.08 -24.85 -1.83
N ASP A 323 4.25 -24.57 -2.84
CA ASP A 323 4.70 -24.14 -4.17
C ASP A 323 5.13 -22.68 -4.21
N ILE A 324 4.91 -21.94 -3.10
CA ILE A 324 5.28 -20.54 -2.95
C ILE A 324 6.56 -20.41 -2.14
N HIS A 325 7.58 -19.83 -2.73
CA HIS A 325 8.92 -19.70 -2.18
C HIS A 325 9.11 -18.41 -1.38
N LEU A 326 8.29 -17.39 -1.66
CA LEU A 326 8.33 -16.08 -1.02
C LEU A 326 6.90 -15.57 -0.77
N TRP A 327 6.65 -15.08 0.43
CA TRP A 327 5.40 -14.43 0.81
C TRP A 327 5.68 -13.00 1.25
N GLU A 328 5.23 -12.02 0.48
CA GLU A 328 5.26 -10.62 0.86
C GLU A 328 3.86 -10.17 1.27
N ILE A 329 3.62 -10.18 2.57
CA ILE A 329 2.32 -9.83 3.16
C ILE A 329 2.41 -8.46 3.80
N HIS A 330 1.53 -7.56 3.39
CA HIS A 330 1.38 -6.26 4.03
C HIS A 330 1.02 -6.40 5.50
N GLU A 331 1.79 -5.75 6.35
CA GLU A 331 1.62 -5.73 7.80
C GLU A 331 0.99 -4.39 8.22
N ALA A 332 -0.31 -4.19 7.98
CA ALA A 332 -1.01 -3.05 8.56
C ALA A 332 -0.98 -3.14 10.09
N PHE A 333 -1.19 -4.35 10.59
CA PHE A 333 -1.07 -4.76 11.99
C PHE A 333 -0.54 -6.19 12.04
N SER A 334 0.32 -6.51 13.00
CA SER A 334 0.76 -7.90 13.17
C SER A 334 -0.41 -8.85 13.50
N ALA A 335 -1.42 -8.37 14.20
CA ALA A 335 -2.65 -9.12 14.47
C ALA A 335 -3.39 -9.48 13.17
N GLN A 336 -3.47 -8.56 12.20
CA GLN A 336 -4.08 -8.82 10.91
C GLN A 336 -3.35 -9.94 10.16
N VAL A 337 -2.01 -9.93 10.16
CA VAL A 337 -1.20 -11.00 9.54
C VAL A 337 -1.48 -12.35 10.21
N ALA A 338 -1.52 -12.39 11.54
CA ALA A 338 -1.84 -13.62 12.29
C ALA A 338 -3.26 -14.13 11.97
N CYS A 339 -4.26 -13.23 11.86
CA CYS A 339 -5.61 -13.58 11.44
C CYS A 339 -5.63 -14.15 10.02
N HIS A 340 -4.88 -13.55 9.09
CA HIS A 340 -4.77 -14.07 7.72
C HIS A 340 -4.22 -15.50 7.71
N ILE A 341 -3.10 -15.74 8.38
CA ILE A 341 -2.49 -17.07 8.43
C ILE A 341 -3.48 -18.09 9.00
N ARG A 342 -4.14 -17.76 10.11
CA ARG A 342 -5.12 -18.65 10.76
C ARG A 342 -6.33 -18.93 9.87
N GLY A 343 -6.85 -17.91 9.18
CA GLY A 343 -7.95 -18.08 8.24
C GLY A 343 -7.57 -18.88 6.99
N LEU A 344 -6.34 -18.72 6.48
CA LEU A 344 -5.82 -19.52 5.36
C LEU A 344 -5.58 -20.99 5.72
N GLU A 345 -5.26 -21.29 6.98
CA GLU A 345 -5.10 -22.67 7.49
C GLU A 345 -6.43 -23.32 7.88
N ASP A 346 -7.52 -22.56 7.95
CA ASP A 346 -8.87 -23.07 8.24
C ASP A 346 -9.60 -23.44 6.93
N ALA A 347 -9.58 -24.73 6.58
CA ALA A 347 -10.18 -25.24 5.36
C ALA A 347 -11.71 -24.99 5.31
N ALA A 348 -12.42 -25.01 6.45
CA ALA A 348 -13.86 -24.74 6.51
C ALA A 348 -14.13 -23.27 6.22
N PHE A 349 -13.34 -22.37 6.78
CA PHE A 349 -13.43 -20.94 6.50
C PHE A 349 -13.11 -20.62 5.03
N VAL A 350 -12.03 -21.19 4.49
CA VAL A 350 -11.65 -21.04 3.06
C VAL A 350 -12.77 -21.52 2.15
N LYS A 351 -13.35 -22.70 2.41
CA LYS A 351 -14.49 -23.20 1.63
C LYS A 351 -15.69 -22.25 1.70
N GLN A 352 -16.03 -21.80 2.90
CA GLN A 352 -17.18 -20.92 3.12
C GLN A 352 -17.00 -19.54 2.47
N LYS A 353 -15.80 -18.92 2.58
CA LYS A 353 -15.55 -17.53 2.19
C LYS A 353 -14.96 -17.38 0.79
N ALA A 354 -14.05 -18.24 0.42
CA ALA A 354 -13.45 -18.22 -0.92
C ALA A 354 -14.20 -19.08 -1.94
N GLY A 355 -15.07 -20.00 -1.51
CA GLY A 355 -15.75 -20.97 -2.38
C GLY A 355 -14.81 -22.03 -2.93
N VAL A 356 -13.69 -22.28 -2.26
CA VAL A 356 -12.62 -23.17 -2.73
C VAL A 356 -12.57 -24.41 -1.86
N GLU A 357 -12.70 -25.59 -2.49
CA GLU A 357 -12.52 -26.89 -1.83
C GLU A 357 -11.13 -27.46 -2.14
N HIS A 358 -10.11 -26.82 -1.61
CA HIS A 358 -8.71 -27.24 -1.80
C HIS A 358 -7.95 -27.13 -0.48
N THR A 359 -7.05 -28.09 -0.23
CA THR A 359 -6.19 -28.05 0.95
C THR A 359 -4.85 -27.47 0.56
N PHE A 360 -4.53 -26.29 1.11
CA PHE A 360 -3.32 -25.58 0.78
C PHE A 360 -2.10 -26.00 1.63
N GLY A 361 -2.33 -26.71 2.73
CA GLY A 361 -1.29 -27.11 3.68
C GLY A 361 -1.08 -26.09 4.80
N LYS A 362 0.03 -26.27 5.53
CA LYS A 362 0.44 -25.32 6.58
C LYS A 362 1.12 -24.11 5.96
N PHE A 363 0.79 -22.91 6.46
CA PHE A 363 1.38 -21.68 5.97
C PHE A 363 2.89 -21.59 6.34
N PRO A 364 3.82 -21.38 5.36
CA PRO A 364 5.26 -21.36 5.58
C PRO A 364 5.73 -20.01 6.13
N ARG A 365 5.57 -19.79 7.43
CA ARG A 365 5.88 -18.52 8.11
C ARG A 365 7.34 -18.07 7.94
N GLU A 366 8.25 -19.00 7.78
CA GLU A 366 9.68 -18.77 7.56
C GLU A 366 10.02 -18.16 6.19
N ARG A 367 9.07 -18.20 5.25
CA ARG A 367 9.21 -17.61 3.90
C ARG A 367 8.55 -16.25 3.78
N MET A 368 8.07 -15.68 4.90
CA MET A 368 7.30 -14.43 4.91
C MET A 368 8.19 -13.23 5.25
N ASN A 369 8.11 -12.17 4.44
CA ASN A 369 8.71 -10.85 4.65
C ASN A 369 10.20 -10.92 5.08
N PRO A 370 11.10 -11.57 4.33
CA PRO A 370 12.48 -11.83 4.77
C PRO A 370 13.29 -10.56 5.01
N ASN A 371 12.94 -9.44 4.35
CA ASN A 371 13.55 -8.13 4.56
C ASN A 371 12.64 -7.18 5.36
N GLY A 372 11.69 -7.72 6.13
CA GLY A 372 10.74 -6.95 6.92
C GLY A 372 9.57 -6.40 6.13
N GLY A 373 8.48 -6.17 6.83
CA GLY A 373 7.23 -5.63 6.29
C GLY A 373 6.89 -4.25 6.82
N SER A 374 5.64 -3.85 6.68
CA SER A 374 5.19 -2.47 6.92
C SER A 374 5.26 -2.02 8.38
N VAL A 375 5.21 -2.93 9.34
CA VAL A 375 5.40 -2.59 10.76
C VAL A 375 6.81 -2.06 11.01
N ALA A 376 7.82 -2.65 10.33
CA ALA A 376 9.21 -2.29 10.49
C ALA A 376 9.70 -1.23 9.48
N LEU A 377 9.15 -1.19 8.27
CA LEU A 377 9.60 -0.29 7.20
C LEU A 377 8.74 0.97 7.03
N GLY A 378 7.53 0.98 7.61
CA GLY A 378 6.58 2.07 7.40
C GLY A 378 5.49 1.75 6.37
N HIS A 379 4.41 2.55 6.41
CA HIS A 379 3.22 2.35 5.61
C HIS A 379 2.67 3.69 5.07
N PRO A 380 3.26 4.26 4.00
CA PRO A 380 2.67 5.39 3.30
C PRO A 380 1.59 4.88 2.35
N PHE A 381 0.41 4.65 2.85
CA PHE A 381 -0.78 4.00 2.28
C PHE A 381 -0.68 3.64 0.78
N ALA A 382 -0.89 4.63 -0.11
CA ALA A 382 -0.89 4.40 -1.55
C ALA A 382 0.45 3.92 -2.13
N ALA A 383 1.59 4.27 -1.50
CA ALA A 383 2.93 3.86 -1.96
C ALA A 383 3.27 2.40 -1.59
N THR A 384 2.54 1.83 -0.64
CA THR A 384 2.89 0.51 -0.07
C THR A 384 2.86 -0.60 -1.11
N GLY A 385 1.89 -0.59 -2.03
CA GLY A 385 1.80 -1.61 -3.07
C GLY A 385 3.02 -1.64 -3.98
N ALA A 386 3.47 -0.48 -4.49
CA ALA A 386 4.65 -0.38 -5.33
C ALA A 386 5.93 -0.77 -4.57
N ARG A 387 6.04 -0.41 -3.27
CA ARG A 387 7.16 -0.83 -2.43
C ARG A 387 7.21 -2.34 -2.27
N ILE A 388 6.10 -2.98 -1.90
CA ILE A 388 6.06 -4.42 -1.67
C ILE A 388 6.31 -5.17 -2.99
N LEU A 389 5.70 -4.75 -4.10
CA LEU A 389 5.94 -5.36 -5.41
C LEU A 389 7.42 -5.25 -5.82
N SER A 390 8.05 -4.06 -5.69
CA SER A 390 9.47 -3.88 -6.04
C SER A 390 10.38 -4.71 -5.13
N GLN A 391 10.06 -4.83 -3.84
CA GLN A 391 10.79 -5.67 -2.90
C GLN A 391 10.68 -7.15 -3.29
N ALA A 392 9.46 -7.64 -3.53
CA ALA A 392 9.21 -9.02 -3.96
C ALA A 392 9.89 -9.33 -5.29
N VAL A 393 9.87 -8.40 -6.26
CA VAL A 393 10.58 -8.56 -7.53
C VAL A 393 12.09 -8.74 -7.31
N LYS A 394 12.69 -7.89 -6.48
CA LYS A 394 14.14 -7.98 -6.18
C LYS A 394 14.52 -9.28 -5.49
N GLU A 395 13.73 -9.70 -4.50
CA GLU A 395 13.94 -10.94 -3.76
C GLU A 395 13.77 -12.17 -4.66
N LEU A 396 12.66 -12.21 -5.40
CA LEU A 396 12.32 -13.35 -6.24
C LEU A 396 13.28 -13.51 -7.42
N ALA A 397 13.72 -12.41 -8.04
CA ALA A 397 14.69 -12.43 -9.14
C ALA A 397 16.07 -12.97 -8.72
N ALA A 398 16.39 -12.97 -7.43
CA ALA A 398 17.61 -13.58 -6.88
C ALA A 398 17.45 -15.07 -6.55
N MET A 399 16.24 -15.63 -6.64
CA MET A 399 15.94 -17.03 -6.40
C MET A 399 16.11 -17.88 -7.69
N PRO A 400 16.17 -19.21 -7.58
CA PRO A 400 16.20 -20.08 -8.77
C PRO A 400 15.03 -19.84 -9.73
N ALA A 401 15.26 -20.04 -11.03
CA ALA A 401 14.21 -19.95 -12.04
C ALA A 401 13.05 -20.89 -11.72
N GLY A 402 11.81 -20.43 -11.94
CA GLY A 402 10.58 -21.11 -11.57
C GLY A 402 10.16 -20.92 -10.12
N SER A 403 10.92 -20.16 -9.32
CA SER A 403 10.48 -19.76 -7.98
C SER A 403 9.27 -18.84 -8.06
N ARG A 404 8.35 -18.95 -7.08
CA ARG A 404 7.10 -18.18 -7.04
C ARG A 404 6.98 -17.36 -5.78
N ALA A 405 6.36 -16.19 -5.91
CA ALA A 405 6.00 -15.34 -4.79
C ALA A 405 4.51 -14.99 -4.81
N VAL A 406 3.93 -14.86 -3.62
CA VAL A 406 2.62 -14.23 -3.43
C VAL A 406 2.83 -12.91 -2.70
N VAL A 407 2.30 -11.84 -3.28
CA VAL A 407 2.23 -10.51 -2.67
C VAL A 407 0.79 -10.22 -2.30
N SER A 408 0.53 -9.79 -1.05
CA SER A 408 -0.82 -9.63 -0.53
C SER A 408 -0.96 -8.35 0.29
N ILE A 409 -2.01 -7.56 0.00
CA ILE A 409 -2.34 -6.32 0.70
C ILE A 409 -3.82 -6.31 1.06
N CYS A 410 -4.14 -5.99 2.32
CA CYS A 410 -5.50 -5.65 2.76
C CYS A 410 -5.70 -4.13 2.76
N ALA A 411 -6.94 -3.69 2.61
CA ALA A 411 -7.28 -2.26 2.59
C ALA A 411 -8.54 -1.96 3.41
N ASP A 412 -8.70 -0.70 3.80
CA ASP A 412 -9.96 -0.18 4.32
C ASP A 412 -11.09 -0.42 3.30
N GLY A 413 -12.31 -0.55 3.80
CA GLY A 413 -13.48 -0.86 2.97
C GLY A 413 -13.70 -2.36 2.77
N GLY A 414 -12.89 -3.23 3.38
CA GLY A 414 -13.01 -4.68 3.23
C GLY A 414 -12.43 -5.19 1.91
N GLU A 415 -11.49 -4.46 1.33
CA GLU A 415 -10.87 -4.81 0.06
C GLU A 415 -9.47 -5.41 0.25
N GLY A 416 -8.99 -6.09 -0.77
CA GLY A 416 -7.65 -6.67 -0.78
C GLY A 416 -7.19 -7.05 -2.17
N THR A 417 -5.89 -7.00 -2.39
CA THR A 417 -5.22 -7.36 -3.64
C THR A 417 -4.17 -8.43 -3.40
N VAL A 418 -4.06 -9.35 -4.35
CA VAL A 418 -3.07 -10.43 -4.33
C VAL A 418 -2.45 -10.59 -5.71
N ALA A 419 -1.13 -10.70 -5.78
CA ALA A 419 -0.39 -11.00 -7.02
C ALA A 419 0.38 -12.31 -6.86
N LEU A 420 0.40 -13.11 -7.90
CA LEU A 420 1.28 -14.27 -8.07
C LEU A 420 2.38 -13.90 -9.06
N LEU A 421 3.62 -13.99 -8.60
CA LEU A 421 4.81 -13.68 -9.36
C LEU A 421 5.63 -14.96 -9.60
N GLU A 422 6.37 -15.02 -10.71
CA GLU A 422 7.27 -16.13 -11.04
C GLU A 422 8.57 -15.59 -11.68
N ASN A 423 9.71 -16.11 -11.20
CA ASN A 423 11.04 -15.81 -11.74
C ASN A 423 11.38 -16.66 -12.96
#